data_178f04b2f17f2bf678e84ecd9d678e7c
#
_entry.id   178f04b2f17f2bf678e84ecd9d678e7c
#
_cell.length_a   1.000
_cell.length_b   1.000
_cell.length_c   1.000
_cell.angle_alpha   90.00
_cell.angle_beta   90.00
_cell.angle_gamma   90.00
#
_symmetry.space_group_name_H-M   'P 1'
#
loop_
_entity.id
_entity.type
_entity.pdbx_description
1 polymer ?
#
loop_
_entity_poly.entity_id
_entity_poly.type
_entity_poly.pdbx_seq_one_letter_code
_entity_poly.pdbx_strand_id
1 'polypeptide(L)'
;MKTVSAFSNYNGGTILFGVDDNGNVKGLPDVKQACLDIENKINDSISPQPNYTLEIQNNDQTIKLTVKSGLQKPYLYKSKAYKRNDTATIEVDTLEFSRLVLDGKNISFEELPCKDQELSFKILQCKLKENIYIETFNQDTLKTLNLYDNINGYNNAAGLLADKNHFSGIDIVKFGENISIIQKKSNV
;
A
#
# COMPACT_ATOMS: atom_id res chain seq x y z
N MET A 1 -14.31 -11.66 -10.18
CA MET A 1 -13.53 -10.48 -10.57
C MET A 1 -13.30 -9.48 -9.43
N LYS A 2 -14.31 -9.08 -8.64
CA LYS A 2 -14.08 -8.21 -7.45
C LYS A 2 -13.00 -8.78 -6.51
N THR A 3 -13.05 -10.10 -6.24
CA THR A 3 -12.07 -10.78 -5.37
C THR A 3 -10.66 -10.79 -5.98
N VAL A 4 -10.54 -10.91 -7.30
CA VAL A 4 -9.23 -10.81 -7.99
C VAL A 4 -8.66 -9.42 -7.84
N SER A 5 -9.45 -8.36 -8.08
CA SER A 5 -9.05 -6.97 -7.82
C SER A 5 -8.60 -6.78 -6.36
N ALA A 6 -9.38 -7.30 -5.40
CA ALA A 6 -9.03 -7.21 -3.98
C ALA A 6 -7.69 -7.89 -3.64
N PHE A 7 -7.48 -9.09 -4.15
CA PHE A 7 -6.21 -9.81 -3.94
C PHE A 7 -5.03 -9.11 -4.58
N SER A 8 -5.20 -8.55 -5.79
CA SER A 8 -4.14 -7.80 -6.47
C SER A 8 -3.77 -6.51 -5.74
N ASN A 9 -4.74 -5.85 -5.12
CA ASN A 9 -4.53 -4.61 -4.37
C ASN A 9 -3.85 -4.84 -3.00
N TYR A 10 -3.99 -6.05 -2.42
CA TYR A 10 -3.50 -6.32 -1.07
C TYR A 10 -2.59 -7.55 -1.02
N ASN A 11 -2.89 -8.52 -0.19
CA ASN A 11 -1.97 -9.62 0.15
C ASN A 11 -1.97 -10.79 -0.82
N GLY A 12 -2.68 -10.68 -1.95
CA GLY A 12 -2.92 -11.83 -2.81
C GLY A 12 -3.93 -12.80 -2.20
N GLY A 13 -4.09 -13.97 -2.82
CA GLY A 13 -4.97 -15.00 -2.31
C GLY A 13 -5.30 -16.06 -3.33
N THR A 14 -6.07 -17.06 -2.91
CA THR A 14 -6.47 -18.20 -3.75
C THR A 14 -7.98 -18.28 -3.84
N ILE A 15 -8.47 -18.58 -5.05
CA ILE A 15 -9.87 -18.87 -5.34
C ILE A 15 -9.95 -20.28 -5.92
N LEU A 16 -10.84 -21.10 -5.37
CA LEU A 16 -11.13 -22.43 -5.89
C LEU A 16 -12.46 -22.42 -6.63
N PHE A 17 -12.49 -22.96 -7.82
CA PHE A 17 -13.70 -23.17 -8.62
C PHE A 17 -14.01 -24.67 -8.70
N GLY A 18 -15.30 -25.01 -8.60
CA GLY A 18 -15.74 -26.42 -8.56
C GLY A 18 -15.81 -26.98 -7.14
N VAL A 19 -15.74 -26.11 -6.10
CA VAL A 19 -15.90 -26.46 -4.69
C VAL A 19 -17.08 -25.67 -4.14
N ASP A 20 -17.96 -26.30 -3.36
CA ASP A 20 -19.09 -25.63 -2.70
C ASP A 20 -18.67 -24.93 -1.38
N ASP A 21 -19.61 -24.19 -0.79
CA ASP A 21 -19.36 -23.41 0.45
C ASP A 21 -19.06 -24.30 1.67
N ASN A 22 -19.37 -25.60 1.61
CA ASN A 22 -19.05 -26.57 2.66
C ASN A 22 -17.68 -27.23 2.43
N GLY A 23 -16.98 -26.87 1.36
CA GLY A 23 -15.69 -27.46 1.01
C GLY A 23 -15.79 -28.77 0.21
N ASN A 24 -16.99 -29.17 -0.21
CA ASN A 24 -17.12 -30.41 -1.00
C ASN A 24 -16.79 -30.14 -2.47
N VAL A 25 -16.03 -31.04 -3.05
CA VAL A 25 -15.68 -31.00 -4.48
C VAL A 25 -16.91 -31.39 -5.29
N LYS A 26 -17.35 -30.49 -6.18
CA LYS A 26 -18.44 -30.71 -7.15
C LYS A 26 -17.89 -30.93 -8.57
N GLY A 27 -16.69 -30.42 -8.82
CA GLY A 27 -16.12 -30.38 -10.15
C GLY A 27 -16.79 -29.36 -11.08
N LEU A 28 -16.20 -29.18 -12.25
CA LEU A 28 -16.74 -28.36 -13.34
C LEU A 28 -17.02 -29.24 -14.56
N PRO A 29 -18.13 -29.04 -15.26
CA PRO A 29 -18.49 -29.89 -16.41
C PRO A 29 -17.43 -29.90 -17.53
N ASP A 30 -16.87 -28.74 -17.83
CA ASP A 30 -15.75 -28.54 -18.76
C ASP A 30 -14.71 -27.63 -18.11
N VAL A 31 -13.75 -28.27 -17.44
CA VAL A 31 -12.71 -27.55 -16.69
C VAL A 31 -11.78 -26.75 -17.61
N LYS A 32 -11.56 -27.20 -18.85
CA LYS A 32 -10.68 -26.50 -19.81
C LYS A 32 -11.35 -25.23 -20.33
N GLN A 33 -12.63 -25.33 -20.73
CA GLN A 33 -13.39 -24.17 -21.17
C GLN A 33 -13.57 -23.17 -20.02
N ALA A 34 -13.89 -23.64 -18.82
CA ALA A 34 -14.02 -22.80 -17.62
C ALA A 34 -12.69 -22.07 -17.29
N CYS A 35 -11.55 -22.72 -17.46
CA CYS A 35 -10.24 -22.10 -17.27
C CYS A 35 -10.02 -20.93 -18.24
N LEU A 36 -10.30 -21.16 -19.53
CA LEU A 36 -10.19 -20.14 -20.58
C LEU A 36 -11.15 -18.96 -20.33
N ASP A 37 -12.37 -19.25 -19.92
CA ASP A 37 -13.38 -18.22 -19.62
C ASP A 37 -12.96 -17.36 -18.40
N ILE A 38 -12.37 -17.97 -17.38
CA ILE A 38 -11.81 -17.26 -16.22
C ILE A 38 -10.67 -16.35 -16.65
N GLU A 39 -9.73 -16.87 -17.43
CA GLU A 39 -8.57 -16.12 -17.93
C GLU A 39 -9.01 -14.92 -18.76
N ASN A 40 -9.86 -15.11 -19.76
CA ASN A 40 -10.40 -14.04 -20.59
C ASN A 40 -11.10 -12.99 -19.73
N LYS A 41 -11.94 -13.42 -18.79
CA LYS A 41 -12.69 -12.52 -17.92
C LYS A 41 -11.79 -11.69 -16.99
N ILE A 42 -10.65 -12.23 -16.55
CA ILE A 42 -9.66 -11.48 -15.77
C ILE A 42 -9.01 -10.43 -16.68
N ASN A 43 -8.50 -10.87 -17.84
CA ASN A 43 -7.75 -10.03 -18.76
C ASN A 43 -8.61 -8.87 -19.32
N ASP A 44 -9.88 -9.12 -19.61
CA ASP A 44 -10.79 -8.13 -20.20
C ASP A 44 -11.38 -7.14 -19.18
N SER A 45 -11.36 -7.47 -17.88
CA SER A 45 -12.14 -6.69 -16.92
C SER A 45 -11.34 -6.06 -15.80
N ILE A 46 -10.07 -6.39 -15.64
CA ILE A 46 -9.22 -5.84 -14.57
C ILE A 46 -8.05 -5.06 -15.18
N SER A 47 -7.87 -3.84 -14.74
CA SER A 47 -6.77 -2.97 -15.15
C SER A 47 -6.11 -2.33 -13.92
N PRO A 48 -4.77 -2.29 -13.86
CA PRO A 48 -3.80 -2.98 -14.71
C PRO A 48 -3.98 -4.51 -14.70
N GLN A 49 -3.28 -5.21 -15.60
CA GLN A 49 -3.36 -6.66 -15.65
C GLN A 49 -2.76 -7.29 -14.37
N PRO A 50 -3.53 -8.13 -13.64
CA PRO A 50 -3.05 -8.74 -12.40
C PRO A 50 -2.05 -9.87 -12.65
N ASN A 51 -1.21 -10.14 -11.67
CA ASN A 51 -0.32 -11.29 -11.69
C ASN A 51 -1.02 -12.49 -11.04
N TYR A 52 -1.30 -13.53 -11.83
CA TYR A 52 -2.02 -14.70 -11.36
C TYR A 52 -1.52 -15.99 -12.04
N THR A 53 -1.86 -17.13 -11.45
CA THR A 53 -1.70 -18.46 -12.04
C THR A 53 -3.01 -19.22 -11.97
N LEU A 54 -3.32 -19.99 -13.03
CA LEU A 54 -4.44 -20.92 -13.10
C LEU A 54 -3.91 -22.34 -13.19
N GLU A 55 -4.34 -23.20 -12.28
CA GLU A 55 -3.98 -24.60 -12.20
C GLU A 55 -5.22 -25.47 -12.28
N ILE A 56 -5.30 -26.33 -13.30
CA ILE A 56 -6.37 -27.32 -13.46
C ILE A 56 -6.02 -28.56 -12.63
N GLN A 57 -6.89 -28.94 -11.72
CA GLN A 57 -6.83 -30.16 -10.93
C GLN A 57 -7.65 -31.25 -11.66
N ASN A 58 -7.01 -31.98 -12.54
CA ASN A 58 -7.69 -32.93 -13.44
C ASN A 58 -8.48 -34.02 -12.70
N ASN A 59 -8.00 -34.51 -11.56
CA ASN A 59 -8.66 -35.55 -10.77
C ASN A 59 -10.02 -35.10 -10.25
N ASP A 60 -10.13 -33.85 -9.83
CA ASP A 60 -11.30 -33.26 -9.15
C ASP A 60 -12.13 -32.38 -10.08
N GLN A 61 -11.67 -32.16 -11.32
CA GLN A 61 -12.27 -31.23 -12.27
C GLN A 61 -12.46 -29.82 -11.65
N THR A 62 -11.48 -29.36 -10.88
CA THR A 62 -11.49 -28.04 -10.22
C THR A 62 -10.40 -27.14 -10.78
N ILE A 63 -10.53 -25.82 -10.57
CA ILE A 63 -9.51 -24.85 -10.95
C ILE A 63 -9.09 -24.09 -9.71
N LYS A 64 -7.77 -23.99 -9.51
CA LYS A 64 -7.15 -23.15 -8.49
C LYS A 64 -6.58 -21.90 -9.16
N LEU A 65 -7.16 -20.76 -8.85
CA LEU A 65 -6.67 -19.45 -9.25
C LEU A 65 -5.89 -18.84 -8.07
N THR A 66 -4.59 -18.66 -8.24
CA THR A 66 -3.75 -17.97 -7.27
C THR A 66 -3.41 -16.58 -7.81
N VAL A 67 -3.79 -15.54 -7.09
CA VAL A 67 -3.55 -14.13 -7.42
C VAL A 67 -2.47 -13.60 -6.49
N LYS A 68 -1.44 -12.96 -7.05
CA LYS A 68 -0.38 -12.32 -6.26
C LYS A 68 -0.71 -10.85 -6.02
N SER A 69 -0.22 -10.30 -4.91
CA SER A 69 -0.21 -8.85 -4.71
C SER A 69 0.54 -8.17 -5.84
N GLY A 70 -0.05 -7.15 -6.42
CA GLY A 70 0.54 -6.40 -7.52
C GLY A 70 1.24 -5.13 -7.05
N LEU A 71 2.19 -4.64 -7.87
CA LEU A 71 2.95 -3.42 -7.60
C LEU A 71 2.30 -2.17 -8.23
N GLN A 72 1.54 -2.33 -9.31
CA GLN A 72 0.94 -1.23 -10.08
C GLN A 72 -0.47 -0.89 -9.58
N LYS A 73 -0.63 -0.70 -8.28
CA LYS A 73 -1.92 -0.37 -7.66
C LYS A 73 -2.43 1.02 -8.09
N PRO A 74 -3.74 1.23 -8.14
CA PRO A 74 -4.83 0.31 -7.82
C PRO A 74 -5.22 -0.60 -9.01
N TYR A 75 -5.49 -1.87 -8.75
CA TYR A 75 -6.09 -2.81 -9.69
C TYR A 75 -7.61 -2.67 -9.67
N LEU A 76 -8.19 -2.24 -10.78
CA LEU A 76 -9.60 -1.87 -10.88
C LEU A 76 -10.41 -2.94 -11.61
N TYR A 77 -11.57 -3.26 -11.08
CA TYR A 77 -12.63 -3.98 -11.77
C TYR A 77 -13.83 -3.05 -11.97
N LYS A 78 -14.23 -2.79 -13.24
CA LYS A 78 -15.26 -1.82 -13.58
C LYS A 78 -15.02 -0.45 -12.94
N SER A 79 -13.80 0.06 -13.09
CA SER A 79 -13.34 1.37 -12.56
C SER A 79 -13.38 1.51 -11.03
N LYS A 80 -13.50 0.41 -10.27
CA LYS A 80 -13.56 0.40 -8.82
C LYS A 80 -12.49 -0.52 -8.23
N ALA A 81 -11.88 -0.09 -7.13
CA ALA A 81 -10.96 -0.91 -6.35
C ALA A 81 -11.72 -1.65 -5.24
N TYR A 82 -11.26 -2.84 -4.93
CA TYR A 82 -11.90 -3.71 -3.94
C TYR A 82 -10.90 -4.20 -2.90
N LYS A 83 -11.42 -4.53 -1.70
CA LYS A 83 -10.71 -5.24 -0.63
C LYS A 83 -11.50 -6.43 -0.10
N ARG A 84 -10.80 -7.38 0.52
CA ARG A 84 -11.43 -8.45 1.30
C ARG A 84 -11.64 -7.97 2.73
N ASN A 85 -12.84 -8.20 3.22
CA ASN A 85 -13.20 -8.03 4.62
C ASN A 85 -13.81 -9.36 5.07
N ASP A 86 -12.99 -10.22 5.69
CA ASP A 86 -13.34 -11.59 6.08
C ASP A 86 -14.04 -12.36 4.94
N THR A 87 -15.35 -12.49 5.02
CA THR A 87 -16.17 -13.25 4.08
C THR A 87 -16.58 -12.47 2.83
N ALA A 88 -16.56 -11.14 2.88
CA ALA A 88 -17.06 -10.27 1.81
C ALA A 88 -15.95 -9.60 1.01
N THR A 89 -16.22 -9.30 -0.26
CA THR A 89 -15.41 -8.39 -1.08
C THR A 89 -16.18 -7.07 -1.24
N ILE A 90 -15.64 -6.01 -0.66
CA ILE A 90 -16.25 -4.68 -0.63
C ILE A 90 -15.45 -3.69 -1.44
N GLU A 91 -16.09 -2.63 -1.92
CA GLU A 91 -15.44 -1.49 -2.55
C GLU A 91 -14.66 -0.70 -1.51
N VAL A 92 -13.46 -0.22 -1.87
CA VAL A 92 -12.67 0.64 -0.99
C VAL A 92 -13.25 2.04 -0.97
N ASP A 93 -13.12 2.73 0.15
CA ASP A 93 -13.50 4.13 0.27
C ASP A 93 -12.47 5.06 -0.41
N THR A 94 -12.78 6.35 -0.49
CA THR A 94 -11.94 7.36 -1.15
C THR A 94 -10.56 7.49 -0.51
N LEU A 95 -10.46 7.39 0.81
CA LEU A 95 -9.19 7.49 1.52
C LEU A 95 -8.29 6.30 1.23
N GLU A 96 -8.86 5.11 1.29
CA GLU A 96 -8.14 3.86 1.00
C GLU A 96 -7.75 3.77 -0.48
N PHE A 97 -8.61 4.26 -1.39
CA PHE A 97 -8.27 4.39 -2.80
C PHE A 97 -7.04 5.29 -3.01
N SER A 98 -6.99 6.44 -2.35
CA SER A 98 -5.84 7.35 -2.41
C SER A 98 -4.55 6.68 -1.88
N ARG A 99 -4.64 5.88 -0.83
CA ARG A 99 -3.50 5.10 -0.31
C ARG A 99 -3.00 4.07 -1.33
N LEU A 100 -3.90 3.37 -2.01
CA LEU A 100 -3.52 2.43 -3.08
C LEU A 100 -2.81 3.13 -4.23
N VAL A 101 -3.25 4.33 -4.61
CA VAL A 101 -2.57 5.14 -5.65
C VAL A 101 -1.16 5.51 -5.24
N LEU A 102 -0.95 5.95 -4.00
CA LEU A 102 0.36 6.29 -3.47
C LEU A 102 1.27 5.05 -3.40
N ASP A 103 0.75 3.94 -2.90
CA ASP A 103 1.46 2.67 -2.83
C ASP A 103 1.90 2.19 -4.22
N GLY A 104 1.02 2.27 -5.22
CA GLY A 104 1.35 1.92 -6.61
C GLY A 104 2.37 2.85 -7.28
N LYS A 105 2.50 4.08 -6.80
CA LYS A 105 3.55 5.03 -7.22
C LYS A 105 4.82 4.90 -6.39
N ASN A 106 4.82 4.08 -5.36
CA ASN A 106 5.90 3.96 -4.38
C ASN A 106 6.24 5.31 -3.72
N ILE A 107 5.21 6.11 -3.43
CA ILE A 107 5.33 7.43 -2.78
C ILE A 107 4.83 7.30 -1.34
N SER A 108 5.66 7.66 -0.39
CA SER A 108 5.28 7.73 1.03
C SER A 108 4.60 9.06 1.36
N PHE A 109 3.91 9.11 2.51
CA PHE A 109 3.29 10.35 3.00
C PHE A 109 4.31 11.48 3.18
N GLU A 110 5.50 11.14 3.63
CA GLU A 110 6.59 12.08 3.91
C GLU A 110 7.11 12.76 2.64
N GLU A 111 7.01 12.10 1.49
CA GLU A 111 7.46 12.61 0.20
C GLU A 111 6.44 13.53 -0.50
N LEU A 112 5.18 13.51 -0.04
CA LEU A 112 4.17 14.40 -0.60
C LEU A 112 4.47 15.87 -0.28
N PRO A 113 4.15 16.83 -1.18
CA PRO A 113 4.31 18.25 -0.92
C PRO A 113 3.60 18.68 0.37
N CYS A 114 4.29 19.42 1.22
CA CYS A 114 3.71 20.01 2.41
C CYS A 114 2.73 21.13 2.01
N LYS A 115 1.63 21.25 2.75
CA LYS A 115 0.67 22.34 2.53
C LYS A 115 1.25 23.72 2.88
N ASP A 116 2.07 23.75 3.93
CA ASP A 116 2.77 24.95 4.35
C ASP A 116 4.15 24.98 3.69
N GLN A 117 4.44 26.05 2.97
CA GLN A 117 5.70 26.28 2.30
C GLN A 117 6.54 27.38 2.96
N GLU A 118 6.05 27.99 4.06
CA GLU A 118 6.76 28.99 4.85
C GLU A 118 7.31 28.35 6.13
N LEU A 119 8.25 27.42 5.99
CA LEU A 119 8.80 26.64 7.09
C LEU A 119 10.10 27.24 7.64
N SER A 120 10.31 27.13 8.96
CA SER A 120 11.56 27.48 9.63
C SER A 120 12.15 26.25 10.35
N PHE A 121 13.47 26.18 10.44
CA PHE A 121 14.21 25.00 10.87
C PHE A 121 15.33 25.32 11.88
N LYS A 122 15.10 26.26 12.82
CA LYS A 122 16.11 26.66 13.81
C LYS A 122 16.51 25.50 14.72
N ILE A 123 15.52 24.73 15.18
CA ILE A 123 15.74 23.58 16.06
C ILE A 123 16.51 22.49 15.28
N LEU A 124 16.08 22.15 14.06
CA LEU A 124 16.77 21.19 13.21
C LEU A 124 18.21 21.62 12.95
N GLN A 125 18.44 22.88 12.58
CA GLN A 125 19.75 23.44 12.36
C GLN A 125 20.67 23.29 13.59
N CYS A 126 20.18 23.62 14.79
CA CYS A 126 20.92 23.44 16.04
C CYS A 126 21.31 21.96 16.23
N LYS A 127 20.35 21.06 16.09
CA LYS A 127 20.58 19.63 16.30
C LYS A 127 21.55 19.03 15.29
N LEU A 128 21.51 19.44 14.04
CA LEU A 128 22.44 18.98 13.01
C LEU A 128 23.87 19.52 13.27
N LYS A 129 24.02 20.78 13.71
CA LYS A 129 25.30 21.33 14.09
C LYS A 129 25.91 20.60 15.28
N GLU A 130 25.11 20.30 16.31
CA GLU A 130 25.57 19.62 17.53
C GLU A 130 26.00 18.16 17.27
N ASN A 131 25.27 17.43 16.43
CA ASN A 131 25.44 15.98 16.30
C ASN A 131 26.25 15.55 15.07
N ILE A 132 26.19 16.32 13.97
CA ILE A 132 26.82 15.93 12.69
C ILE A 132 27.84 16.98 12.21
N TYR A 133 28.05 18.05 12.97
CA TYR A 133 29.02 19.10 12.68
C TYR A 133 28.84 19.77 11.32
N ILE A 134 27.58 19.97 10.88
CA ILE A 134 27.28 20.69 9.63
C ILE A 134 27.68 22.15 9.78
N GLU A 135 28.60 22.63 8.95
CA GLU A 135 29.07 24.01 8.98
C GLU A 135 28.01 25.00 8.46
N THR A 136 27.36 24.64 7.37
CA THR A 136 26.35 25.48 6.70
C THR A 136 25.00 24.80 6.65
N PHE A 137 23.95 25.51 7.02
CA PHE A 137 22.57 25.06 6.90
C PHE A 137 21.84 25.99 5.93
N ASN A 138 21.59 25.49 4.73
CA ASN A 138 20.96 26.22 3.63
C ASN A 138 19.97 25.32 2.88
N GLN A 139 19.44 25.82 1.77
CA GLN A 139 18.50 25.05 0.94
C GLN A 139 19.12 23.78 0.34
N ASP A 140 20.42 23.79 0.05
CA ASP A 140 21.08 22.60 -0.48
C ASP A 140 21.22 21.51 0.60
N THR A 141 21.41 21.91 1.87
CA THR A 141 21.33 20.98 3.00
C THR A 141 19.95 20.33 3.07
N LEU A 142 18.88 21.09 2.91
CA LEU A 142 17.51 20.57 2.92
C LEU A 142 17.23 19.64 1.73
N LYS A 143 17.78 19.91 0.55
CA LYS A 143 17.74 18.99 -0.60
C LYS A 143 18.49 17.69 -0.32
N THR A 144 19.68 17.76 0.25
CA THR A 144 20.48 16.58 0.63
C THR A 144 19.76 15.70 1.63
N LEU A 145 19.00 16.31 2.55
CA LEU A 145 18.14 15.61 3.51
C LEU A 145 16.79 15.15 2.93
N ASN A 146 16.57 15.36 1.64
CA ASN A 146 15.30 15.06 0.96
C ASN A 146 14.08 15.75 1.61
N LEU A 147 14.26 16.97 2.11
CA LEU A 147 13.20 17.79 2.73
C LEU A 147 12.65 18.87 1.79
N TYR A 148 13.36 19.15 0.71
CA TYR A 148 13.01 20.18 -0.27
C TYR A 148 13.42 19.75 -1.68
N ASP A 149 12.58 20.04 -2.67
CA ASP A 149 12.93 20.00 -4.08
C ASP A 149 12.55 21.31 -4.80
N ASN A 150 13.14 21.54 -5.98
CA ASN A 150 12.95 22.81 -6.70
C ASN A 150 11.58 22.92 -7.41
N ILE A 151 10.85 21.81 -7.56
CA ILE A 151 9.57 21.74 -8.27
C ILE A 151 8.42 21.84 -7.29
N ASN A 152 8.46 21.01 -6.24
CA ASN A 152 7.36 20.85 -5.28
C ASN A 152 7.58 21.63 -3.98
N GLY A 153 8.78 22.18 -3.76
CA GLY A 153 9.13 22.87 -2.51
C GLY A 153 9.37 21.90 -1.36
N TYR A 154 8.89 22.27 -0.18
CA TYR A 154 8.98 21.43 1.03
C TYR A 154 7.98 20.27 0.97
N ASN A 155 8.42 19.10 1.40
CA ASN A 155 7.57 17.92 1.57
C ASN A 155 7.06 17.80 3.02
N ASN A 156 6.22 16.78 3.28
CA ASN A 156 5.66 16.57 4.62
C ASN A 156 6.72 16.20 5.66
N ALA A 157 7.83 15.55 5.28
CA ALA A 157 8.95 15.33 6.19
C ALA A 157 9.55 16.66 6.68
N ALA A 158 9.70 17.63 5.77
CA ALA A 158 10.12 18.97 6.15
C ALA A 158 9.11 19.63 7.11
N GLY A 159 7.81 19.50 6.79
CA GLY A 159 6.74 19.98 7.67
C GLY A 159 6.81 19.39 9.08
N LEU A 160 7.05 18.09 9.21
CA LEU A 160 7.19 17.41 10.50
C LEU A 160 8.41 17.89 11.29
N LEU A 161 9.50 18.28 10.62
CA LEU A 161 10.75 18.74 11.23
C LEU A 161 10.83 20.26 11.40
N ALA A 162 9.83 21.00 10.96
CA ALA A 162 9.77 22.46 11.11
C ALA A 162 9.57 22.88 12.57
N ASP A 163 10.08 24.07 12.94
CA ASP A 163 9.94 24.63 14.29
C ASP A 163 8.47 24.78 14.74
N LYS A 164 7.56 24.98 13.77
CA LYS A 164 6.11 25.02 13.97
C LYS A 164 5.44 24.24 12.85
N ASN A 165 4.51 23.36 13.19
CA ASN A 165 3.75 22.60 12.24
C ASN A 165 2.36 22.25 12.77
N HIS A 166 1.51 21.68 11.92
CA HIS A 166 0.14 21.27 12.23
C HIS A 166 -0.01 19.80 12.62
N PHE A 167 1.09 19.06 12.68
CA PHE A 167 1.08 17.65 13.05
C PHE A 167 0.97 17.48 14.56
N SER A 168 0.35 16.39 15.00
CA SER A 168 0.14 16.09 16.42
C SER A 168 1.43 15.70 17.18
N GLY A 169 2.58 15.71 16.48
CA GLY A 169 3.86 15.22 17.00
C GLY A 169 4.07 13.73 16.71
N ILE A 170 5.19 13.20 17.17
CA ILE A 170 5.58 11.81 17.00
C ILE A 170 5.67 11.14 18.37
N ASP A 171 4.85 10.12 18.59
CA ASP A 171 4.96 9.25 19.75
C ASP A 171 5.93 8.10 19.45
N ILE A 172 7.05 8.06 20.18
CA ILE A 172 8.03 6.97 20.06
C ILE A 172 7.90 6.06 21.28
N VAL A 173 7.61 4.79 21.03
CA VAL A 173 7.45 3.78 22.08
C VAL A 173 8.42 2.62 21.83
N LYS A 174 9.26 2.31 22.81
CA LYS A 174 10.09 1.11 22.83
C LYS A 174 9.43 0.05 23.70
N PHE A 175 9.04 -1.07 23.10
CA PHE A 175 8.51 -2.21 23.82
C PHE A 175 9.64 -3.09 24.37
N GLY A 176 9.35 -3.83 25.45
CA GLY A 176 10.20 -4.88 25.97
C GLY A 176 10.08 -6.18 25.15
N GLU A 177 10.31 -7.33 25.82
CA GLU A 177 10.19 -8.65 25.17
C GLU A 177 8.77 -8.95 24.70
N ASN A 178 7.77 -8.30 25.28
CA ASN A 178 6.36 -8.38 24.89
C ASN A 178 5.81 -6.97 24.59
N ILE A 179 4.83 -6.90 23.67
CA ILE A 179 4.11 -5.65 23.30
C ILE A 179 3.44 -4.98 24.51
N SER A 180 3.09 -5.77 25.54
CA SER A 180 2.47 -5.26 26.78
C SER A 180 3.44 -4.49 27.69
N ILE A 181 4.75 -4.55 27.45
CA ILE A 181 5.77 -3.93 28.31
C ILE A 181 6.38 -2.74 27.57
N ILE A 182 6.01 -1.52 27.99
CA ILE A 182 6.61 -0.28 27.48
C ILE A 182 7.89 0.01 28.24
N GLN A 183 9.05 -0.06 27.57
CA GLN A 183 10.35 0.28 28.16
C GLN A 183 10.63 1.77 28.14
N LYS A 184 10.18 2.49 27.10
CA LYS A 184 10.39 3.94 26.95
C LYS A 184 9.28 4.53 26.10
N LYS A 185 8.74 5.66 26.55
CA LYS A 185 7.85 6.53 25.76
C LYS A 185 8.47 7.92 25.68
N SER A 186 8.50 8.53 24.50
CA SER A 186 8.92 9.92 24.28
C SER A 186 8.01 10.56 23.26
N ASN A 187 7.57 11.78 23.52
CA ASN A 187 6.83 12.61 22.58
C ASN A 187 7.84 13.61 21.99
N VAL A 188 7.84 13.77 20.69
CA VAL A 188 8.73 14.67 19.94
C VAL A 188 7.87 15.65 19.15
#